data_b34fb877888cfdad5ca89af1cb71f49d
#
_entry.id   b34fb877888cfdad5ca89af1cb71f49d
#
_cell.length_a   1.000
_cell.length_b   1.000
_cell.length_c   1.000
_cell.angle_alpha   90.00
_cell.angle_beta   90.00
_cell.angle_gamma   90.00
#
_symmetry.space_group_name_H-M   'P 1'
#
loop_
_entity.id
_entity.type
_entity.pdbx_description
1 polymer ?
#
loop_
_entity_poly.entity_id
_entity_poly.type
_entity_poly.pdbx_seq_one_letter_code
_entity_poly.pdbx_strand_id
1 'polypeptide(L)'
;MPIVSISLTEEILKEIDSLQKNLGFSGRSDAIRAGIRSFVSEEKQKEDLSVNVNDILLVVHNDEYDNQVNGIKHSYEDLITTHLHSKIEGDKCMELFMLKGEAESVSSITKDFQINKRMDTVKLVAL
;
A
#
# COMPACT_ATOMS: atom_id res chain seq x y z
N MET A 1 30.14 12.12 -8.09
CA MET A 1 28.92 11.31 -8.20
C MET A 1 29.30 9.91 -8.64
N PRO A 2 29.04 8.89 -7.81
CA PRO A 2 29.31 7.51 -8.23
C PRO A 2 28.43 7.09 -9.40
N ILE A 3 28.97 6.25 -10.25
CA ILE A 3 28.22 5.66 -11.37
C ILE A 3 28.07 4.18 -11.10
N VAL A 4 26.83 3.68 -11.14
CA VAL A 4 26.50 2.28 -10.91
C VAL A 4 25.73 1.76 -12.13
N SER A 5 26.09 0.57 -12.57
CA SER A 5 25.39 -0.12 -13.66
C SER A 5 24.49 -1.20 -13.11
N ILE A 6 23.26 -1.28 -13.63
CA ILE A 6 22.27 -2.30 -13.26
C ILE A 6 21.68 -2.90 -14.53
N SER A 7 21.25 -4.16 -14.43
CA SER A 7 20.52 -4.84 -15.51
C SER A 7 19.03 -4.69 -15.28
N LEU A 8 18.30 -4.34 -16.34
CA LEU A 8 16.85 -4.20 -16.33
C LEU A 8 16.26 -5.09 -17.44
N THR A 9 15.09 -5.62 -17.20
CA THR A 9 14.34 -6.30 -18.25
C THR A 9 13.87 -5.28 -19.29
N GLU A 10 13.58 -5.74 -20.50
CA GLU A 10 13.03 -4.87 -21.53
C GLU A 10 11.69 -4.26 -21.12
N GLU A 11 10.87 -5.01 -20.39
CA GLU A 11 9.57 -4.54 -19.89
C GLU A 11 9.74 -3.37 -18.93
N ILE A 12 10.64 -3.50 -17.94
CA ILE A 12 10.91 -2.44 -16.97
C ILE A 12 11.49 -1.21 -17.68
N LEU A 13 12.36 -1.41 -18.65
CA LEU A 13 12.94 -0.30 -19.39
C LEU A 13 11.87 0.46 -20.18
N LYS A 14 10.93 -0.23 -20.80
CA LYS A 14 9.79 0.39 -21.47
C LYS A 14 8.92 1.19 -20.51
N GLU A 15 8.68 0.64 -19.31
CA GLU A 15 7.91 1.35 -18.27
C GLU A 15 8.63 2.63 -17.83
N ILE A 16 9.94 2.58 -17.63
CA ILE A 16 10.74 3.76 -17.30
C ILE A 16 10.65 4.81 -18.40
N ASP A 17 10.79 4.41 -19.65
CA ASP A 17 10.72 5.32 -20.78
C ASP A 17 9.34 5.97 -20.91
N SER A 18 8.28 5.22 -20.67
CA SER A 18 6.91 5.72 -20.66
C SER A 18 6.68 6.72 -19.53
N LEU A 19 7.11 6.41 -18.31
CA LEU A 19 7.00 7.29 -17.16
C LEU A 19 7.82 8.58 -17.36
N GLN A 20 9.03 8.45 -17.89
CA GLN A 20 9.90 9.59 -18.17
C GLN A 20 9.22 10.57 -19.12
N LYS A 21 8.61 10.05 -20.19
CA LYS A 21 7.93 10.86 -21.18
C LYS A 21 6.64 11.48 -20.63
N ASN A 22 5.80 10.66 -19.98
CA ASN A 22 4.47 11.08 -19.53
C ASN A 22 4.52 12.04 -18.35
N LEU A 23 5.52 11.91 -17.48
CA LEU A 23 5.67 12.75 -16.28
C LEU A 23 6.65 13.91 -16.46
N GLY A 24 7.26 14.04 -17.65
CA GLY A 24 8.13 15.17 -17.97
C GLY A 24 9.50 15.13 -17.32
N PHE A 25 10.02 13.96 -16.97
CA PHE A 25 11.40 13.84 -16.50
C PHE A 25 12.40 14.12 -17.63
N SER A 26 13.56 14.68 -17.30
CA SER A 26 14.57 15.05 -18.29
C SER A 26 15.25 13.85 -18.95
N GLY A 27 15.19 12.67 -18.34
CA GLY A 27 15.78 11.43 -18.87
C GLY A 27 15.54 10.24 -17.95
N ARG A 28 16.08 9.09 -18.34
CA ARG A 28 15.96 7.83 -17.58
C ARG A 28 16.49 7.95 -16.16
N SER A 29 17.65 8.58 -16.00
CA SER A 29 18.30 8.74 -14.69
C SER A 29 17.41 9.52 -13.72
N ASP A 30 16.77 10.58 -14.19
CA ASP A 30 15.86 11.37 -13.35
C ASP A 30 14.62 10.59 -12.95
N ALA A 31 14.03 9.83 -13.88
CA ALA A 31 12.88 8.98 -13.61
C ALA A 31 13.22 7.91 -12.58
N ILE A 32 14.38 7.26 -12.73
CA ILE A 32 14.84 6.22 -11.82
C ILE A 32 15.13 6.80 -10.43
N ARG A 33 15.81 7.95 -10.35
CA ARG A 33 16.06 8.62 -9.06
C ARG A 33 14.77 9.01 -8.35
N ALA A 34 13.78 9.50 -9.09
CA ALA A 34 12.47 9.82 -8.53
C ALA A 34 11.77 8.57 -7.98
N GLY A 35 11.83 7.45 -8.70
CA GLY A 35 11.28 6.18 -8.24
C GLY A 35 11.95 5.68 -6.97
N ILE A 36 13.28 5.75 -6.90
CA ILE A 36 14.04 5.35 -5.72
C ILE A 36 13.71 6.25 -4.53
N ARG A 37 13.65 7.58 -4.72
CA ARG A 37 13.27 8.50 -3.64
C ARG A 37 11.88 8.21 -3.11
N SER A 38 10.94 7.91 -4.00
CA SER A 38 9.57 7.54 -3.62
C SER A 38 9.56 6.27 -2.78
N PHE A 39 10.27 5.23 -3.20
CA PHE A 39 10.39 3.99 -2.47
C PHE A 39 11.03 4.18 -1.09
N VAL A 40 12.13 4.93 -1.02
CA VAL A 40 12.82 5.22 0.25
C VAL A 40 11.89 6.00 1.19
N SER A 41 11.14 6.96 0.67
CA SER A 41 10.18 7.74 1.46
C SER A 41 9.08 6.86 2.05
N GLU A 42 8.53 5.93 1.25
CA GLU A 42 7.52 4.98 1.73
C GLU A 42 8.06 4.11 2.86
N GLU A 43 9.28 3.60 2.73
CA GLU A 43 9.89 2.75 3.75
C GLU A 43 10.22 3.53 5.04
N LYS A 44 10.68 4.77 4.92
CA LYS A 44 10.95 5.61 6.10
C LYS A 44 9.70 5.91 6.90
N GLN A 45 8.55 6.08 6.26
CA GLN A 45 7.27 6.29 6.95
C GLN A 45 6.88 5.07 7.80
N LYS A 46 7.37 3.89 7.47
CA LYS A 46 7.09 2.65 8.19
C LYS A 46 8.05 2.38 9.35
N GLU A 47 9.19 3.08 9.42
CA GLU A 47 10.25 2.77 10.41
C GLU A 47 9.92 3.23 11.83
N ASP A 48 9.21 4.33 12.01
CA ASP A 48 8.89 4.85 13.34
C ASP A 48 7.57 4.28 13.86
N LEU A 49 7.66 3.13 14.54
CA LEU A 49 6.51 2.37 15.04
C LEU A 49 5.89 2.94 16.32
N SER A 50 6.56 3.91 16.96
CA SER A 50 6.10 4.52 18.21
C SER A 50 5.21 5.75 18.00
N VAL A 51 5.17 6.29 16.80
CA VAL A 51 4.40 7.51 16.48
C VAL A 51 2.94 7.16 16.20
N ASN A 52 2.03 8.01 16.66
CA ASN A 52 0.63 7.94 16.27
C ASN A 52 0.45 8.44 14.85
N VAL A 53 -0.28 7.67 14.07
CA VAL A 53 -0.50 7.96 12.65
C VAL A 53 -2.00 7.95 12.31
N ASN A 54 -2.34 8.58 11.19
CA ASN A 54 -3.64 8.48 10.56
C ASN A 54 -3.43 7.92 9.16
N ASP A 55 -3.86 6.71 8.94
CA ASP A 55 -3.65 6.01 7.68
C ASP A 55 -4.97 5.46 7.14
N ILE A 56 -4.97 5.12 5.86
CA ILE A 56 -6.10 4.44 5.22
C ILE A 56 -5.63 3.06 4.78
N LEU A 57 -6.37 2.04 5.18
CA LEU A 57 -6.14 0.66 4.72
C LEU A 57 -7.25 0.26 3.76
N LEU A 58 -6.86 -0.10 2.54
CA LEU A 58 -7.76 -0.56 1.50
C LEU A 58 -7.61 -2.06 1.32
N VAL A 59 -8.73 -2.79 1.40
CA VAL A 59 -8.77 -4.24 1.22
C VAL A 59 -9.81 -4.57 0.16
N VAL A 60 -9.44 -5.42 -0.79
CA VAL A 60 -10.37 -5.96 -1.79
C VAL A 60 -10.40 -7.48 -1.64
N HIS A 61 -11.60 -8.04 -1.58
CA HIS A 61 -11.79 -9.47 -1.39
C HIS A 61 -13.10 -9.92 -2.04
N ASN A 62 -13.22 -11.25 -2.22
CA ASN A 62 -14.48 -11.84 -2.61
C ASN A 62 -15.44 -11.81 -1.41
N ASP A 63 -16.74 -11.62 -1.65
CA ASP A 63 -17.75 -11.51 -0.60
C ASP A 63 -17.89 -12.78 0.27
N GLU A 64 -17.51 -13.95 -0.24
CA GLU A 64 -17.49 -15.19 0.55
C GLU A 64 -16.53 -15.15 1.74
N TYR A 65 -15.57 -14.20 1.74
CA TYR A 65 -14.60 -14.03 2.83
C TYR A 65 -14.95 -12.90 3.82
N ASP A 66 -16.18 -12.39 3.79
CA ASP A 66 -16.64 -11.34 4.70
C ASP A 66 -16.42 -11.68 6.16
N ASN A 67 -16.61 -12.97 6.55
CA ASN A 67 -16.41 -13.39 7.93
C ASN A 67 -14.95 -13.27 8.37
N GLN A 68 -14.00 -13.52 7.47
CA GLN A 68 -12.57 -13.39 7.76
C GLN A 68 -12.19 -11.93 7.95
N VAL A 69 -12.72 -11.05 7.11
CA VAL A 69 -12.52 -9.60 7.23
C VAL A 69 -13.09 -9.08 8.54
N ASN A 70 -14.32 -9.49 8.88
CA ASN A 70 -14.96 -9.09 10.14
C ASN A 70 -14.20 -9.60 11.37
N GLY A 71 -13.62 -10.79 11.31
CA GLY A 71 -12.78 -11.33 12.37
C GLY A 71 -11.56 -10.46 12.64
N ILE A 72 -10.86 -10.06 11.59
CA ILE A 72 -9.71 -9.15 11.71
C ILE A 72 -10.17 -7.79 12.25
N LYS A 73 -11.23 -7.23 11.68
CA LYS A 73 -11.80 -5.96 12.12
C LYS A 73 -12.09 -5.94 13.63
N HIS A 74 -12.71 -7.00 14.15
CA HIS A 74 -13.03 -7.09 15.56
C HIS A 74 -11.80 -7.07 16.46
N SER A 75 -10.67 -7.57 16.00
CA SER A 75 -9.42 -7.55 16.76
C SER A 75 -8.79 -6.16 16.87
N TYR A 76 -9.25 -5.20 16.08
CA TYR A 76 -8.65 -3.86 15.98
C TYR A 76 -9.68 -2.74 16.07
N GLU A 77 -10.79 -2.96 16.77
CA GLU A 77 -11.88 -1.96 16.85
C GLU A 77 -11.42 -0.60 17.36
N ASP A 78 -10.52 -0.59 18.34
CA ASP A 78 -9.99 0.67 18.91
C ASP A 78 -9.13 1.46 17.94
N LEU A 79 -8.59 0.80 16.92
CA LEU A 79 -7.74 1.42 15.90
C LEU A 79 -8.57 2.01 14.75
N ILE A 80 -9.73 1.43 14.48
CA ILE A 80 -10.56 1.78 13.33
C ILE A 80 -11.52 2.90 13.72
N THR A 81 -11.37 4.07 13.09
CA THR A 81 -12.26 5.22 13.32
C THR A 81 -13.44 5.23 12.37
N THR A 82 -13.26 4.76 11.16
CA THR A 82 -14.31 4.69 10.13
C THR A 82 -14.08 3.47 9.26
N HIS A 83 -15.16 2.81 8.89
CA HIS A 83 -15.15 1.67 8.00
C HIS A 83 -16.22 1.83 6.93
N LEU A 84 -15.82 1.70 5.68
CA LEU A 84 -16.72 1.66 4.53
C LEU A 84 -16.60 0.31 3.85
N HIS A 85 -17.75 -0.29 3.54
CA HIS A 85 -17.85 -1.52 2.78
C HIS A 85 -18.68 -1.22 1.53
N SER A 86 -18.16 -1.58 0.37
CA SER A 86 -18.86 -1.39 -0.89
C SER A 86 -18.61 -2.56 -1.83
N LYS A 87 -19.64 -3.00 -2.53
CA LYS A 87 -19.45 -3.90 -3.67
C LYS A 87 -18.90 -3.09 -4.83
N ILE A 88 -17.91 -3.61 -5.53
CA ILE A 88 -17.29 -2.94 -6.65
C ILE A 88 -17.68 -3.57 -7.99
N GLU A 89 -17.51 -4.87 -8.14
CA GLU A 89 -17.87 -5.56 -9.37
C GLU A 89 -18.08 -7.05 -9.08
N GLY A 90 -19.19 -7.62 -9.55
CA GLY A 90 -19.50 -9.04 -9.34
C GLY A 90 -19.54 -9.38 -7.86
N ASP A 91 -18.75 -10.37 -7.47
CA ASP A 91 -18.65 -10.85 -6.08
C ASP A 91 -17.54 -10.14 -5.29
N LYS A 92 -16.94 -9.10 -5.84
CA LYS A 92 -15.85 -8.38 -5.17
C LYS A 92 -16.36 -7.25 -4.30
N CYS A 93 -15.78 -7.15 -3.11
CA CYS A 93 -16.05 -6.10 -2.14
C CYS A 93 -14.79 -5.31 -1.85
N MET A 94 -14.97 -4.02 -1.61
CA MET A 94 -13.93 -3.13 -1.14
C MET A 94 -14.22 -2.74 0.31
N GLU A 95 -13.22 -2.89 1.17
CA GLU A 95 -13.26 -2.37 2.54
C GLU A 95 -12.27 -1.22 2.63
N LEU A 96 -12.71 -0.10 3.17
CA LEU A 96 -11.84 1.02 3.46
C LEU A 96 -11.88 1.28 4.96
N PHE A 97 -10.72 1.16 5.61
CA PHE A 97 -10.58 1.41 7.05
C PHE A 97 -9.77 2.68 7.25
N MET A 98 -10.34 3.64 7.97
CA MET A 98 -9.57 4.78 8.46
C MET A 98 -9.00 4.39 9.82
N LEU A 99 -7.67 4.43 9.93
CA LEU A 99 -6.94 3.96 11.10
C LEU A 99 -6.30 5.13 11.82
N LYS A 100 -6.48 5.19 13.13
CA LYS A 100 -5.85 6.20 13.97
C LYS A 100 -5.29 5.53 15.21
N GLY A 101 -3.99 5.60 15.39
CA GLY A 101 -3.31 4.99 16.52
C GLY A 101 -1.82 4.86 16.30
N GLU A 102 -1.19 4.03 17.11
CA GLU A 102 0.24 3.79 16.99
C GLU A 102 0.58 3.10 15.66
N ALA A 103 1.67 3.53 15.05
CA ALA A 103 2.15 2.96 13.79
C ALA A 103 2.37 1.44 13.88
N GLU A 104 2.78 0.94 15.03
CA GLU A 104 2.93 -0.49 15.29
C GLU A 104 1.59 -1.23 15.13
N SER A 105 0.51 -0.68 15.70
CA SER A 105 -0.83 -1.28 15.59
C SER A 105 -1.34 -1.23 14.14
N VAL A 106 -1.08 -0.14 13.43
CA VAL A 106 -1.41 -0.01 12.01
C VAL A 106 -0.65 -1.04 11.17
N SER A 107 0.62 -1.25 11.47
CA SER A 107 1.44 -2.27 10.84
C SER A 107 0.88 -3.68 11.11
N SER A 108 0.41 -3.94 12.32
CA SER A 108 -0.14 -5.25 12.71
C SER A 108 -1.43 -5.59 11.95
N ILE A 109 -2.38 -4.67 11.87
CA ILE A 109 -3.63 -4.93 11.11
C ILE A 109 -3.34 -5.10 9.62
N THR A 110 -2.44 -4.28 9.08
CA THR A 110 -2.04 -4.38 7.67
C THR A 110 -1.44 -5.75 7.38
N LYS A 111 -0.56 -6.22 8.24
CA LYS A 111 0.07 -7.53 8.12
C LYS A 111 -0.94 -8.67 8.22
N ASP A 112 -1.90 -8.58 9.14
CA ASP A 112 -2.92 -9.61 9.30
C ASP A 112 -3.76 -9.78 8.04
N PHE A 113 -4.07 -8.67 7.35
CA PHE A 113 -4.71 -8.76 6.04
C PHE A 113 -3.77 -9.27 4.95
N GLN A 114 -2.50 -8.84 4.94
CA GLN A 114 -1.54 -9.24 3.90
C GLN A 114 -1.19 -10.71 3.93
N ILE A 115 -1.10 -11.33 5.10
CA ILE A 115 -0.81 -12.76 5.21
C ILE A 115 -2.01 -13.64 4.86
N ASN A 116 -3.21 -13.07 4.81
CA ASN A 116 -4.40 -13.79 4.39
C ASN A 116 -4.45 -13.89 2.87
N LYS A 117 -4.22 -15.10 2.36
CA LYS A 117 -4.16 -15.37 0.91
C LYS A 117 -5.49 -15.18 0.19
N ARG A 118 -6.59 -14.98 0.92
CA ARG A 118 -7.94 -14.76 0.36
C ARG A 118 -8.20 -13.30 0.00
N MET A 119 -7.31 -12.40 0.42
CA MET A 119 -7.42 -10.99 0.05
C MET A 119 -6.79 -10.76 -1.32
N ASP A 120 -7.52 -10.11 -2.21
CA ASP A 120 -7.03 -9.81 -3.56
C ASP A 120 -6.07 -8.61 -3.57
N THR A 121 -6.39 -7.61 -2.75
CA THR A 121 -5.60 -6.39 -2.63
C THR A 121 -5.57 -5.95 -1.18
N VAL A 122 -4.40 -5.60 -0.70
CA VAL A 122 -4.21 -4.96 0.61
C VAL A 122 -3.25 -3.79 0.40
N LYS A 123 -3.74 -2.58 0.63
CA LYS A 123 -2.94 -1.38 0.40
C LYS A 123 -3.09 -0.40 1.56
N LEU A 124 -1.97 -0.02 2.16
CA LEU A 124 -1.91 1.00 3.20
C LEU A 124 -1.48 2.33 2.57
N VAL A 125 -2.23 3.37 2.84
CA VAL A 125 -1.92 4.73 2.42
C VAL A 125 -1.66 5.57 3.66
N ALA A 126 -0.43 6.02 3.81
CA ALA A 126 -0.05 6.94 4.89
C ALA A 126 -0.49 8.36 4.54
N LEU A 127 -1.11 9.04 5.48
CA LEU A 127 -1.58 10.41 5.29
C LEU A 127 -0.60 11.49 5.79
#